data_aba113bf825b30b3e448e8bf29c8d253
#
_entry.id   aba113bf825b30b3e448e8bf29c8d253
#
_cell.length_a   1.000
_cell.length_b   1.000
_cell.length_c   1.000
_cell.angle_alpha   90.00
_cell.angle_beta   90.00
_cell.angle_gamma   90.00
#
_symmetry.space_group_name_H-M   'P 1'
#
loop_
_entity.id
_entity.type
_entity.pdbx_description
1 polymer ?
#
loop_
_entity_poly.entity_id
_entity_poly.type
_entity_poly.pdbx_seq_one_letter_code
_entity_poly.pdbx_strand_id
1 'polypeptide(L)'
;MRSEVRGGWTVVAVSGELDADTVPVLSDLLEESSADRVVVDLGGVPFMDTTGLSLMLDWHRRLDGSGGEFRMACLQPSVHKLFRLTELTEVMHIHDSVESATTGR
;
A
#
# COMPACT_ATOMS: atom_id res chain seq x y z
N MET A 1 -6.72 -6.45 -9.43
CA MET A 1 -6.79 -5.84 -8.10
C MET A 1 -8.14 -6.09 -7.49
N ARG A 2 -8.20 -6.24 -6.19
CA ARG A 2 -9.46 -6.45 -5.49
C ARG A 2 -9.34 -5.90 -4.08
N SER A 3 -10.50 -5.62 -3.45
CA SER A 3 -10.51 -5.11 -2.10
C SER A 3 -11.48 -5.90 -1.24
N GLU A 4 -11.21 -5.93 0.05
CA GLU A 4 -12.08 -6.55 1.04
C GLU A 4 -11.89 -5.85 2.38
N VAL A 5 -12.84 -6.05 3.30
CA VAL A 5 -12.74 -5.47 4.64
C VAL A 5 -12.35 -6.57 5.61
N ARG A 6 -11.32 -6.33 6.42
CA ARG A 6 -10.86 -7.27 7.45
C ARG A 6 -10.55 -6.50 8.72
N GLY A 7 -11.30 -6.79 9.77
CA GLY A 7 -11.03 -6.22 11.08
C GLY A 7 -11.04 -4.70 11.11
N GLY A 8 -11.90 -4.09 10.32
CA GLY A 8 -11.98 -2.63 10.25
C GLY A 8 -11.02 -1.99 9.27
N TRP A 9 -10.23 -2.80 8.57
CA TRP A 9 -9.29 -2.31 7.55
C TRP A 9 -9.82 -2.65 6.16
N THR A 10 -9.64 -1.73 5.23
CA THR A 10 -9.86 -2.04 3.82
C THR A 10 -8.54 -2.53 3.26
N VAL A 11 -8.53 -3.79 2.83
CA VAL A 11 -7.34 -4.43 2.27
C VAL A 11 -7.47 -4.46 0.77
N VAL A 12 -6.52 -3.86 0.07
CA VAL A 12 -6.49 -3.82 -1.39
C VAL A 12 -5.34 -4.70 -1.86
N ALA A 13 -5.67 -5.80 -2.54
CA ALA A 13 -4.67 -6.72 -3.07
C ALA A 13 -4.33 -6.31 -4.51
N VAL A 14 -3.06 -6.07 -4.76
CA VAL A 14 -2.56 -5.63 -6.06
C VAL A 14 -1.75 -6.75 -6.67
N SER A 15 -1.89 -6.96 -7.98
CA SER A 15 -1.07 -7.94 -8.70
C SER A 15 -0.57 -7.31 -9.99
N GLY A 16 0.61 -7.79 -10.43
CA GLY A 16 1.27 -7.27 -11.62
C GLY A 16 2.15 -6.08 -11.28
N GLU A 17 2.77 -5.54 -12.30
CA GLU A 17 3.68 -4.40 -12.12
C GLU A 17 2.90 -3.15 -11.73
N LEU A 18 3.48 -2.35 -10.87
CA LEU A 18 2.87 -1.11 -10.43
C LEU A 18 3.68 0.04 -11.04
N ASP A 19 3.20 0.54 -12.16
CA ASP A 19 3.88 1.53 -12.98
C ASP A 19 2.88 2.58 -13.45
N ALA A 20 3.32 3.44 -14.38
CA ALA A 20 2.49 4.56 -14.85
C ALA A 20 1.16 4.10 -15.46
N ASP A 21 1.11 2.88 -16.02
CA ASP A 21 -0.11 2.37 -16.64
C ASP A 21 -1.09 1.82 -15.62
N THR A 22 -0.60 1.24 -14.53
CA THR A 22 -1.45 0.56 -13.54
C THR A 22 -1.74 1.41 -12.31
N VAL A 23 -0.87 2.40 -12.02
CA VAL A 23 -1.09 3.29 -10.88
C VAL A 23 -2.47 3.97 -10.93
N PRO A 24 -2.97 4.47 -12.07
CA PRO A 24 -4.30 5.06 -12.08
C PRO A 24 -5.41 4.11 -11.67
N VAL A 25 -5.29 2.82 -12.00
CA VAL A 25 -6.29 1.82 -11.61
C VAL A 25 -6.32 1.67 -10.10
N LEU A 26 -5.14 1.56 -9.48
CA LEU A 26 -5.07 1.45 -8.03
C LEU A 26 -5.53 2.73 -7.36
N SER A 27 -5.15 3.87 -7.90
CA SER A 27 -5.55 5.16 -7.34
C SER A 27 -7.07 5.30 -7.34
N ASP A 28 -7.73 4.92 -8.44
CA ASP A 28 -9.19 4.98 -8.52
C ASP A 28 -9.84 4.06 -7.49
N LEU A 29 -9.30 2.86 -7.33
CA LEU A 29 -9.83 1.90 -6.37
C LEU A 29 -9.71 2.43 -4.94
N LEU A 30 -8.58 3.04 -4.61
CA LEU A 30 -8.36 3.63 -3.30
C LEU A 30 -9.31 4.81 -3.07
N GLU A 31 -9.50 5.66 -4.08
CA GLU A 31 -10.42 6.78 -3.95
C GLU A 31 -11.86 6.32 -3.74
N GLU A 32 -12.27 5.28 -4.47
CA GLU A 32 -13.63 4.77 -4.37
C GLU A 32 -13.92 4.12 -3.03
N SER A 33 -12.90 3.59 -2.38
CA SER A 33 -13.10 2.91 -1.10
C SER A 33 -13.52 3.87 0.00
N SER A 34 -13.12 5.12 -0.08
CA SER A 34 -13.39 6.14 0.94
C SER A 34 -12.99 5.70 2.34
N ALA A 35 -12.09 4.74 2.42
CA ALA A 35 -11.67 4.18 3.71
C ALA A 35 -10.61 5.06 4.35
N ASP A 36 -10.60 5.10 5.67
CA ASP A 36 -9.59 5.84 6.42
C ASP A 36 -8.53 4.91 7.01
N ARG A 37 -8.71 3.60 6.93
CA ARG A 37 -7.74 2.60 7.38
C ARG A 37 -7.54 1.60 6.25
N VAL A 38 -6.39 1.70 5.59
CA VAL A 38 -6.12 0.97 4.35
C VAL A 38 -4.84 0.17 4.48
N VAL A 39 -4.88 -1.09 4.04
CA VAL A 39 -3.70 -1.92 3.83
C VAL A 39 -3.61 -2.24 2.36
N VAL A 40 -2.47 -1.98 1.75
CA VAL A 40 -2.21 -2.39 0.37
C VAL A 40 -1.32 -3.62 0.41
N ASP A 41 -1.86 -4.74 -0.08
CA ASP A 41 -1.15 -6.01 -0.15
C ASP A 41 -0.41 -6.06 -1.48
N LEU A 42 0.91 -6.01 -1.42
CA LEU A 42 1.78 -5.97 -2.58
C LEU A 42 2.42 -7.33 -2.88
N GLY A 43 1.87 -8.41 -2.33
CA GLY A 43 2.43 -9.75 -2.52
C GLY A 43 2.46 -10.21 -3.96
N GLY A 44 1.54 -9.68 -4.78
CA GLY A 44 1.50 -10.00 -6.21
C GLY A 44 2.24 -8.99 -7.10
N VAL A 45 3.04 -8.08 -6.52
CA VAL A 45 3.71 -7.02 -7.26
C VAL A 45 5.20 -7.33 -7.35
N PRO A 46 5.69 -7.81 -8.50
CA PRO A 46 7.12 -8.12 -8.65
C PRO A 46 7.98 -6.90 -8.92
N PHE A 47 7.38 -5.80 -9.35
CA PHE A 47 8.11 -4.60 -9.73
C PHE A 47 7.27 -3.35 -9.48
N MET A 48 7.91 -2.32 -8.96
CA MET A 48 7.29 -1.02 -8.73
C MET A 48 8.29 0.04 -9.18
N ASP A 49 7.82 1.01 -9.96
CA ASP A 49 8.66 2.15 -10.34
C ASP A 49 8.35 3.35 -9.46
N THR A 50 8.92 4.51 -9.81
CA THR A 50 8.76 5.70 -8.98
C THR A 50 7.32 6.23 -8.95
N THR A 51 6.51 5.94 -9.98
CA THR A 51 5.10 6.35 -9.93
C THR A 51 4.34 5.54 -8.89
N GLY A 52 4.64 4.25 -8.76
CA GLY A 52 4.05 3.42 -7.73
C GLY A 52 4.50 3.86 -6.34
N LEU A 53 5.80 4.11 -6.21
CA LEU A 53 6.36 4.59 -4.95
C LEU A 53 5.69 5.89 -4.51
N SER A 54 5.53 6.83 -5.45
CA SER A 54 4.90 8.11 -5.16
C SER A 54 3.46 7.96 -4.73
N LEU A 55 2.72 7.04 -5.37
CA LEU A 55 1.33 6.80 -4.98
C LEU A 55 1.26 6.30 -3.55
N MET A 56 2.14 5.37 -3.17
CA MET A 56 2.14 4.86 -1.79
C MET A 56 2.43 5.98 -0.80
N LEU A 57 3.41 6.81 -1.12
CA LEU A 57 3.78 7.91 -0.22
C LEU A 57 2.67 8.94 -0.12
N ASP A 58 2.02 9.27 -1.23
CA ASP A 58 0.92 10.23 -1.24
C ASP A 58 -0.24 9.75 -0.37
N TRP A 59 -0.60 8.46 -0.48
CA TRP A 59 -1.69 7.92 0.33
C TRP A 59 -1.32 7.85 1.80
N HIS A 60 -0.06 7.52 2.10
CA HIS A 60 0.42 7.54 3.47
C HIS A 60 0.23 8.92 4.09
N ARG A 61 0.69 9.95 3.39
CA ARG A 61 0.59 11.32 3.88
C ARG A 61 -0.84 11.78 4.03
N ARG A 62 -1.66 11.43 3.05
CA ARG A 62 -3.06 11.86 3.02
C ARG A 62 -3.85 11.26 4.19
N LEU A 63 -3.71 9.96 4.41
CA LEU A 63 -4.43 9.31 5.50
C LEU A 63 -3.87 9.70 6.86
N ASP A 64 -2.54 9.77 6.97
CA ASP A 64 -1.90 10.19 8.21
C ASP A 64 -2.37 11.59 8.61
N GLY A 65 -2.47 12.48 7.65
CA GLY A 65 -2.90 13.86 7.90
C GLY A 65 -4.36 14.00 8.24
N SER A 66 -5.19 13.00 7.93
CA SER A 66 -6.64 13.05 8.18
C SER A 66 -7.05 12.21 9.39
N GLY A 67 -6.09 11.67 10.14
CA GLY A 67 -6.39 10.84 11.29
C GLY A 67 -6.62 9.39 10.95
N GLY A 68 -6.43 9.00 9.70
CA GLY A 68 -6.51 7.61 9.28
C GLY A 68 -5.15 6.94 9.34
N GLU A 69 -5.05 5.81 8.64
CA GLU A 69 -3.81 5.04 8.66
C GLU A 69 -3.65 4.25 7.38
N PHE A 70 -2.44 4.25 6.83
CA PHE A 70 -2.09 3.55 5.61
C PHE A 70 -0.94 2.59 5.91
N ARG A 71 -1.12 1.31 5.56
CA ARG A 71 -0.10 0.29 5.77
C ARG A 71 0.10 -0.48 4.48
N MET A 72 1.29 -1.07 4.33
CA MET A 72 1.61 -1.95 3.22
C MET A 72 2.00 -3.31 3.78
N ALA A 73 1.77 -4.36 3.00
CA ALA A 73 2.03 -5.73 3.44
C ALA A 73 2.59 -6.57 2.31
N CYS A 74 3.37 -7.58 2.69
CA CYS A 74 3.82 -8.67 1.80
C CYS A 74 4.73 -8.19 0.67
N LEU A 75 5.54 -7.15 0.88
CA LEU A 75 6.41 -6.64 -0.17
C LEU A 75 7.39 -7.71 -0.63
N GLN A 76 7.46 -7.92 -1.96
CA GLN A 76 8.49 -8.80 -2.50
C GLN A 76 9.87 -8.13 -2.33
N PRO A 77 10.94 -8.92 -2.33
CA PRO A 77 12.28 -8.36 -2.04
C PRO A 77 12.68 -7.18 -2.90
N SER A 78 12.35 -7.21 -4.20
CA SER A 78 12.72 -6.12 -5.10
C SER A 78 11.97 -4.83 -4.75
N VAL A 79 10.71 -4.95 -4.37
CA VAL A 79 9.89 -3.81 -3.97
C VAL A 79 10.34 -3.29 -2.61
N HIS A 80 10.60 -4.20 -1.68
CA HIS A 80 11.08 -3.81 -0.35
C HIS A 80 12.41 -3.06 -0.46
N LYS A 81 13.28 -3.53 -1.37
CA LYS A 81 14.58 -2.88 -1.59
C LYS A 81 14.40 -1.44 -2.05
N LEU A 82 13.40 -1.18 -2.92
CA LEU A 82 13.14 0.18 -3.39
C LEU A 82 12.80 1.11 -2.22
N PHE A 83 11.97 0.64 -1.30
CA PHE A 83 11.60 1.43 -0.13
C PHE A 83 12.79 1.62 0.82
N ARG A 84 13.63 0.60 0.95
CA ARG A 84 14.81 0.68 1.81
C ARG A 84 15.83 1.66 1.24
N LEU A 85 16.08 1.61 -0.06
CA LEU A 85 17.06 2.49 -0.71
C LEU A 85 16.62 3.95 -0.70
N THR A 86 15.32 4.21 -0.66
CA THR A 86 14.79 5.57 -0.57
C THR A 86 14.54 5.98 0.87
N GLU A 87 14.88 5.12 1.83
CA GLU A 87 14.73 5.34 3.27
C GLU A 87 13.27 5.49 3.70
N LEU A 88 12.33 5.05 2.87
CA LEU A 88 10.91 5.15 3.20
C LEU A 88 10.46 4.07 4.17
N THR A 89 11.27 3.05 4.42
CA THR A 89 10.96 2.06 5.46
C THR A 89 10.94 2.69 6.85
N GLU A 90 11.59 3.84 7.02
CA GLU A 90 11.60 4.57 8.29
C GLU A 90 10.34 5.41 8.47
N VAL A 91 9.65 5.72 7.37
CA VAL A 91 8.52 6.62 7.35
C VAL A 91 7.20 5.86 7.28
N MET A 92 7.16 4.77 6.51
CA MET A 92 5.94 4.08 6.18
C MET A 92 5.79 2.79 7.00
N HIS A 93 4.55 2.39 7.21
CA HIS A 93 4.24 1.18 7.98
C HIS A 93 4.21 -0.02 7.05
N ILE A 94 5.22 -0.86 7.15
CA ILE A 94 5.38 -2.04 6.29
C ILE A 94 5.33 -3.29 7.16
N HIS A 95 4.46 -4.22 6.79
CA HIS A 95 4.25 -5.47 7.53
C HIS A 95 4.56 -6.67 6.64
N ASP A 96 4.95 -7.78 7.27
CA ASP A 96 5.28 -8.99 6.54
C ASP A 96 4.06 -9.68 5.96
N SER A 97 2.89 -9.46 6.56
CA SER A 97 1.67 -10.15 6.13
C SER A 97 0.47 -9.23 6.31
N VAL A 98 -0.61 -9.57 5.60
CA VAL A 98 -1.88 -8.88 5.76
C VAL A 98 -2.40 -9.06 7.19
N GLU A 99 -2.23 -10.25 7.74
CA GLU A 99 -2.67 -10.51 9.11
C GLU A 99 -1.99 -9.55 10.08
N SER A 100 -0.66 -9.44 9.97
CA SER A 100 0.10 -8.53 10.82
C SER A 100 -0.33 -7.08 10.63
N ALA A 101 -0.65 -6.71 9.38
CA ALA A 101 -1.02 -5.34 9.05
C ALA A 101 -2.43 -4.97 9.52
N THR A 102 -3.28 -5.95 9.80
CA THR A 102 -4.68 -5.71 10.19
C THR A 102 -4.96 -6.02 11.65
N THR A 103 -3.99 -6.56 12.39
CA THR A 103 -4.12 -6.80 13.81
C THR A 103 -3.37 -5.72 14.58
N GLY A 104 -3.77 -5.51 15.81
CA GLY A 104 -3.16 -4.47 16.61
C GLY A 104 -3.60 -3.10 16.12
N ARG A 105 -2.93 -2.09 16.58
CA ARG A 105 -3.31 -0.72 16.27
C ARG A 105 -2.20 0.06 15.67
#